data_d17c2c379dec7ef722f5d1da35ba3d79
#
_entry.id   d17c2c379dec7ef722f5d1da35ba3d79
#
_cell.length_a   1.000
_cell.length_b   1.000
_cell.length_c   1.000
_cell.angle_alpha   90.00
_cell.angle_beta   90.00
_cell.angle_gamma   90.00
#
_symmetry.space_group_name_H-M   'P 1'
#
loop_
_entity.id
_entity.type
_entity.pdbx_description
1 polymer ?
#
loop_
_entity_poly.entity_id
_entity_poly.type
_entity_poly.pdbx_seq_one_letter_code
_entity_poly.pdbx_strand_id
1 'polypeptide(L)'
;MALIHIASVTASSSATLSFTSGIDSTYNEYQFHFENMHPATDQVFFQFQVNASDDTGGGFDTSVITSSAFLAYHFEGDASGLSYSGTQDLAQSASHQRLTQEVGNNADQSASGILTLYTPASTTYTKNFTARFADSGYNDYVEDHHVAGYINQTLAIPEISFKFHSGNIDAGTIKMFGVT
;
A
#
# COMPACT_ATOMS: atom_id res chain seq x y z
N MET A 1 -15.23 15.60 9.22
CA MET A 1 -14.33 14.43 9.07
C MET A 1 -12.99 14.83 9.67
N ALA A 2 -12.56 14.13 10.73
CA ALA A 2 -11.28 14.39 11.38
C ALA A 2 -10.40 13.13 11.28
N LEU A 3 -9.09 13.33 11.14
CA LEU A 3 -8.08 12.28 11.20
C LEU A 3 -7.55 12.18 12.62
N ILE A 4 -7.70 11.01 13.25
CA ILE A 4 -7.19 10.72 14.57
C ILE A 4 -5.96 9.84 14.41
N HIS A 5 -4.78 10.37 14.75
CA HIS A 5 -3.53 9.61 14.68
C HIS A 5 -3.56 8.43 15.67
N ILE A 6 -3.23 7.24 15.18
CA ILE A 6 -3.21 6.00 15.98
C ILE A 6 -1.77 5.55 16.22
N ALA A 7 -0.99 5.39 15.16
CA ALA A 7 0.38 4.89 15.24
C ALA A 7 1.23 5.38 14.06
N SER A 8 2.55 5.31 14.23
CA SER A 8 3.51 5.54 13.15
C SER A 8 4.61 4.48 13.20
N VAL A 9 5.07 4.06 12.03
CA VAL A 9 6.24 3.20 11.86
C VAL A 9 7.22 3.87 10.89
N THR A 10 8.50 3.90 11.24
CA THR A 10 9.55 4.52 10.44
C THR A 10 10.55 3.45 10.03
N ALA A 11 10.93 3.45 8.76
CA ALA A 11 11.92 2.53 8.22
C ALA A 11 13.34 2.89 8.68
N SER A 12 14.14 1.86 8.91
CA SER A 12 15.58 1.95 9.13
C SER A 12 16.20 0.68 8.54
N SER A 13 16.31 0.65 7.20
CA SER A 13 16.71 -0.53 6.42
C SER A 13 15.85 -1.77 6.76
N SER A 14 14.53 -1.58 6.74
CA SER A 14 13.54 -2.56 7.20
C SER A 14 13.04 -3.44 6.06
N ALA A 15 13.01 -4.75 6.24
CA ALA A 15 12.47 -5.67 5.23
C ALA A 15 10.96 -5.48 5.04
N THR A 16 10.25 -5.15 6.13
CA THR A 16 8.82 -4.87 6.16
C THR A 16 8.50 -3.81 7.20
N LEU A 17 7.39 -3.08 7.02
CA LEU A 17 6.76 -2.25 8.04
C LEU A 17 5.32 -2.73 8.23
N SER A 18 4.93 -3.02 9.47
CA SER A 18 3.62 -3.63 9.75
C SER A 18 2.92 -2.92 10.91
N PHE A 19 1.58 -2.86 10.80
CA PHE A 19 0.70 -2.53 11.91
C PHE A 19 0.01 -3.82 12.35
N THR A 20 0.36 -4.31 13.54
CA THR A 20 -0.18 -5.55 14.13
C THR A 20 -1.16 -5.27 15.27
N SER A 21 -1.58 -4.01 15.41
CA SER A 21 -2.59 -3.57 16.37
C SER A 21 -3.15 -2.21 15.96
N GLY A 22 -4.28 -1.82 16.56
CA GLY A 22 -4.91 -0.52 16.33
C GLY A 22 -5.90 -0.48 15.17
N ILE A 23 -6.05 -1.55 14.39
CA ILE A 23 -7.13 -1.73 13.41
C ILE A 23 -8.21 -2.57 14.08
N ASP A 24 -9.33 -1.94 14.43
CA ASP A 24 -10.43 -2.56 15.17
C ASP A 24 -11.80 -1.96 14.77
N SER A 25 -12.82 -2.12 15.60
CA SER A 25 -14.16 -1.60 15.36
C SER A 25 -14.36 -0.14 15.78
N THR A 26 -13.31 0.56 16.22
CA THR A 26 -13.40 1.96 16.67
C THR A 26 -13.72 2.90 15.52
N TYR A 27 -13.14 2.63 14.35
CA TYR A 27 -13.34 3.44 13.14
C TYR A 27 -13.84 2.57 11.99
N ASN A 28 -14.71 3.15 11.15
CA ASN A 28 -15.16 2.51 9.92
C ASN A 28 -14.19 2.72 8.75
N GLU A 29 -13.25 3.65 8.88
CA GLU A 29 -12.27 3.95 7.86
C GLU A 29 -10.91 4.16 8.52
N TYR A 30 -9.89 3.52 7.95
CA TYR A 30 -8.49 3.67 8.34
C TYR A 30 -7.70 4.19 7.16
N GLN A 31 -6.90 5.24 7.39
CA GLN A 31 -6.00 5.79 6.39
C GLN A 31 -4.54 5.57 6.79
N PHE A 32 -3.76 5.10 5.84
CA PHE A 32 -2.31 4.96 5.95
C PHE A 32 -1.67 6.01 5.05
N HIS A 33 -0.95 6.94 5.65
CA HIS A 33 -0.23 8.01 4.96
C HIS A 33 1.24 7.64 4.87
N PHE A 34 1.77 7.61 3.66
CA PHE A 34 3.13 7.22 3.35
C PHE A 34 3.95 8.45 2.98
N GLU A 35 5.07 8.63 3.66
CA GLU A 35 5.96 9.77 3.46
C GLU A 35 7.35 9.26 3.07
N ASN A 36 7.81 9.59 1.86
CA ASN A 36 9.15 9.33 1.35
C ASN A 36 9.60 7.85 1.50
N MET A 37 8.77 6.92 1.05
CA MET A 37 9.13 5.50 1.05
C MET A 37 10.25 5.26 0.03
N HIS A 38 11.49 5.13 0.53
CA HIS A 38 12.69 5.00 -0.27
C HIS A 38 13.21 3.56 -0.25
N PRO A 39 13.42 2.91 -1.41
CA PRO A 39 13.93 1.55 -1.48
C PRO A 39 15.46 1.49 -1.44
N ALA A 40 16.00 0.42 -0.88
CA ALA A 40 17.42 0.08 -0.97
C ALA A 40 17.83 -0.45 -2.38
N THR A 41 16.86 -0.95 -3.14
CA THR A 41 17.05 -1.54 -4.48
C THR A 41 16.35 -0.68 -5.52
N ASP A 42 17.01 -0.47 -6.64
CA ASP A 42 16.48 0.30 -7.75
C ASP A 42 15.39 -0.43 -8.53
N GLN A 43 14.48 0.33 -9.14
CA GLN A 43 13.43 -0.19 -10.03
C GLN A 43 12.53 -1.24 -9.33
N VAL A 44 12.01 -0.90 -8.16
CA VAL A 44 11.17 -1.77 -7.34
C VAL A 44 9.78 -1.18 -7.11
N PHE A 45 8.79 -2.05 -6.88
CA PHE A 45 7.44 -1.61 -6.55
C PHE A 45 7.13 -1.82 -5.06
N PHE A 46 6.42 -0.85 -4.50
CA PHE A 46 5.89 -0.90 -3.15
C PHE A 46 4.54 -1.62 -3.13
N GLN A 47 4.27 -2.40 -2.10
CA GLN A 47 3.12 -3.30 -2.04
C GLN A 47 2.66 -3.56 -0.61
N PHE A 48 1.41 -4.04 -0.46
CA PHE A 48 0.86 -4.43 0.84
C PHE A 48 0.19 -5.81 0.80
N GLN A 49 0.03 -6.40 1.98
CA GLN A 49 -0.84 -7.53 2.25
C GLN A 49 -1.44 -7.37 3.66
N VAL A 50 -2.56 -8.02 3.88
CA VAL A 50 -3.27 -7.99 5.16
C VAL A 50 -3.27 -9.34 5.83
N ASN A 51 -3.62 -9.36 7.13
CA ASN A 51 -3.82 -10.58 7.89
C ASN A 51 -5.24 -10.61 8.46
N ALA A 52 -5.98 -11.68 8.20
CA ALA A 52 -7.33 -11.87 8.72
C ALA A 52 -7.29 -12.43 10.15
N SER A 53 -8.38 -12.23 10.91
CA SER A 53 -8.44 -12.61 12.33
C SER A 53 -8.42 -14.11 12.62
N ASP A 54 -8.50 -14.96 11.61
CA ASP A 54 -8.39 -16.43 11.72
C ASP A 54 -6.98 -16.97 11.45
N ASP A 55 -6.07 -16.11 10.98
CA ASP A 55 -4.68 -16.51 10.78
C ASP A 55 -3.94 -16.59 12.12
N THR A 56 -3.75 -17.80 12.59
CA THR A 56 -2.98 -18.09 13.81
C THR A 56 -1.52 -18.40 13.52
N GLY A 57 -1.09 -18.36 12.25
CA GLY A 57 0.23 -18.78 11.79
C GLY A 57 1.32 -17.74 11.91
N GLY A 58 1.01 -16.50 12.26
CA GLY A 58 2.00 -15.41 12.47
C GLY A 58 2.64 -14.88 11.20
N GLY A 59 2.07 -15.16 10.02
CA GLY A 59 2.48 -14.60 8.72
C GLY A 59 1.41 -13.70 8.13
N PHE A 60 1.79 -12.75 7.26
CA PHE A 60 0.83 -12.01 6.46
C PHE A 60 0.26 -12.92 5.38
N ASP A 61 -1.04 -12.97 5.44
CA ASP A 61 -1.94 -13.95 4.92
C ASP A 61 -1.93 -14.05 3.39
N THR A 62 -2.55 -15.12 3.02
CA THR A 62 -3.00 -15.47 1.70
C THR A 62 -4.39 -14.92 1.36
N SER A 63 -4.84 -13.85 2.03
CA SER A 63 -6.12 -13.20 1.73
C SER A 63 -6.20 -12.78 0.27
N VAL A 64 -7.22 -13.29 -0.41
CA VAL A 64 -7.38 -13.11 -1.85
C VAL A 64 -7.87 -11.70 -2.15
N ILE A 65 -7.20 -11.01 -3.07
CA ILE A 65 -7.51 -9.65 -3.50
C ILE A 65 -7.99 -9.66 -4.96
N THR A 66 -8.99 -8.84 -5.25
CA THR A 66 -9.37 -8.45 -6.61
C THR A 66 -9.32 -6.93 -6.70
N SER A 67 -8.62 -6.42 -7.69
CA SER A 67 -8.40 -4.98 -7.84
C SER A 67 -8.37 -4.55 -9.29
N SER A 68 -8.46 -3.24 -9.49
CA SER A 68 -8.15 -2.55 -10.74
C SER A 68 -7.12 -1.47 -10.48
N ALA A 69 -6.28 -1.19 -11.46
CA ALA A 69 -5.26 -0.18 -11.37
C ALA A 69 -5.11 0.60 -12.68
N PHE A 70 -4.88 1.89 -12.58
CA PHE A 70 -4.45 2.73 -13.68
C PHE A 70 -3.42 3.73 -13.20
N LEU A 71 -2.59 4.21 -14.11
CA LEU A 71 -1.56 5.18 -13.81
C LEU A 71 -1.44 6.23 -14.92
N ALA A 72 -1.05 7.44 -14.51
CA ALA A 72 -0.53 8.45 -15.41
C ALA A 72 0.97 8.61 -15.17
N TYR A 73 1.74 8.86 -16.23
CA TYR A 73 3.17 9.09 -16.12
C TYR A 73 3.62 10.27 -16.99
N HIS A 74 4.72 10.90 -16.60
CA HIS A 74 5.35 11.95 -17.36
C HIS A 74 6.88 11.90 -17.15
N PHE A 75 7.62 11.69 -18.24
CA PHE A 75 9.07 11.72 -18.24
C PHE A 75 9.60 13.15 -18.31
N GLU A 76 10.75 13.42 -17.76
CA GLU A 76 11.44 14.70 -17.94
C GLU A 76 11.74 15.03 -19.43
N GLY A 77 11.83 14.01 -20.27
CA GLY A 77 11.92 14.14 -21.74
C GLY A 77 10.60 14.41 -22.46
N ASP A 78 9.53 14.84 -21.74
CA ASP A 78 8.21 15.23 -22.27
C ASP A 78 7.32 14.09 -22.80
N ALA A 79 7.73 12.82 -22.68
CA ALA A 79 6.82 11.70 -22.97
C ALA A 79 5.86 11.46 -21.82
N SER A 80 4.57 11.32 -22.11
CA SER A 80 3.53 11.13 -21.10
C SER A 80 2.43 10.19 -21.56
N GLY A 81 1.66 9.65 -20.62
CA GLY A 81 0.54 8.79 -20.91
C GLY A 81 -0.36 8.48 -19.72
N LEU A 82 -1.50 7.90 -20.02
CA LEU A 82 -2.46 7.34 -19.07
C LEU A 82 -2.84 5.94 -19.54
N SER A 83 -2.72 4.94 -18.68
CA SER A 83 -3.01 3.56 -19.06
C SER A 83 -3.59 2.74 -17.91
N TYR A 84 -4.37 1.72 -18.25
CA TYR A 84 -4.71 0.64 -17.32
C TYR A 84 -3.45 -0.19 -17.05
N SER A 85 -3.20 -0.54 -15.79
CA SER A 85 -2.02 -1.29 -15.37
C SER A 85 -2.35 -2.74 -15.02
N GLY A 86 -2.30 -3.62 -16.03
CA GLY A 86 -2.49 -5.06 -15.85
C GLY A 86 -1.34 -5.78 -15.14
N THR A 87 -0.31 -5.05 -14.69
CA THR A 87 0.76 -5.58 -13.83
C THR A 87 0.56 -5.24 -12.35
N GLN A 88 -0.31 -4.28 -12.06
CA GLN A 88 -0.64 -3.88 -10.69
C GLN A 88 -1.97 -4.47 -10.21
N ASP A 89 -2.91 -4.77 -11.12
CA ASP A 89 -4.19 -5.36 -10.76
C ASP A 89 -4.04 -6.82 -10.31
N LEU A 90 -5.00 -7.27 -9.54
CA LEU A 90 -5.11 -8.65 -9.08
C LEU A 90 -6.50 -9.21 -9.43
N ALA A 91 -6.55 -10.48 -9.83
CA ALA A 91 -7.77 -11.22 -10.09
C ALA A 91 -7.81 -12.45 -9.19
N GLN A 92 -8.50 -12.36 -8.04
CA GLN A 92 -8.61 -13.42 -7.04
C GLN A 92 -7.22 -14.00 -6.69
N SER A 93 -6.27 -13.13 -6.36
CA SER A 93 -4.89 -13.50 -6.08
C SER A 93 -4.50 -13.25 -4.62
N ALA A 94 -3.75 -14.19 -4.02
CA ALA A 94 -3.14 -14.05 -2.70
C ALA A 94 -1.79 -13.29 -2.74
N SER A 95 -1.37 -12.81 -3.91
CA SER A 95 -0.17 -11.98 -4.03
C SER A 95 -0.35 -10.65 -3.33
N HIS A 96 0.75 -10.03 -2.92
CA HIS A 96 0.74 -8.65 -2.43
C HIS A 96 0.20 -7.70 -3.49
N GLN A 97 -0.65 -6.77 -3.07
CA GLN A 97 -1.19 -5.71 -3.92
C GLN A 97 -0.13 -4.64 -4.17
N ARG A 98 0.23 -4.40 -5.42
CA ARG A 98 1.13 -3.32 -5.80
C ARG A 98 0.47 -1.96 -5.65
N LEU A 99 1.21 -0.99 -5.13
CA LEU A 99 0.79 0.40 -4.95
C LEU A 99 1.53 1.35 -5.90
N THR A 100 2.76 0.96 -6.29
CA THR A 100 3.61 1.69 -7.26
C THR A 100 4.16 0.72 -8.29
N GLN A 101 4.94 1.21 -9.27
CA GLN A 101 5.62 0.32 -10.24
C GLN A 101 7.14 0.32 -10.06
N GLU A 102 7.83 1.38 -10.43
CA GLU A 102 9.28 1.36 -10.65
C GLU A 102 9.98 2.46 -9.85
N VAL A 103 9.78 2.47 -8.53
CA VAL A 103 10.42 3.44 -7.63
C VAL A 103 11.94 3.31 -7.74
N GLY A 104 12.61 4.43 -7.95
CA GLY A 104 14.07 4.48 -8.02
C GLY A 104 14.72 4.57 -6.64
N ASN A 105 16.02 4.23 -6.58
CA ASN A 105 16.82 4.28 -5.35
C ASN A 105 17.87 5.40 -5.32
N ASN A 106 17.84 6.34 -6.25
CA ASN A 106 18.66 7.55 -6.12
C ASN A 106 18.22 8.33 -4.87
N ALA A 107 19.14 9.05 -4.26
CA ALA A 107 18.94 9.70 -2.95
C ALA A 107 17.76 10.69 -2.88
N ASP A 108 17.26 11.16 -4.01
CA ASP A 108 16.13 12.07 -4.16
C ASP A 108 14.83 11.38 -4.65
N GLN A 109 14.88 10.07 -4.93
CA GLN A 109 13.74 9.28 -5.41
C GLN A 109 13.00 8.60 -4.26
N SER A 110 11.69 8.60 -4.30
CA SER A 110 10.84 7.96 -3.29
C SER A 110 9.39 7.85 -3.77
N ALA A 111 8.57 7.13 -3.00
CA ALA A 111 7.13 7.08 -3.18
C ALA A 111 6.41 7.69 -1.97
N SER A 112 5.33 8.43 -2.23
CA SER A 112 4.44 8.95 -1.19
C SER A 112 2.98 8.78 -1.61
N GLY A 113 2.08 8.59 -0.65
CA GLY A 113 0.68 8.36 -1.00
C GLY A 113 -0.22 8.10 0.19
N ILE A 114 -1.44 7.69 -0.12
CA ILE A 114 -2.46 7.32 0.87
C ILE A 114 -3.14 6.02 0.43
N LEU A 115 -3.28 5.09 1.37
CA LEU A 115 -4.16 3.93 1.26
C LEU A 115 -5.29 4.10 2.26
N THR A 116 -6.53 3.93 1.80
CA THR A 116 -7.73 3.91 2.65
C THR A 116 -8.31 2.49 2.67
N LEU A 117 -8.50 1.96 3.87
CA LEU A 117 -9.14 0.67 4.12
C LEU A 117 -10.50 0.89 4.79
N TYR A 118 -11.57 0.38 4.18
CA TYR A 118 -12.93 0.60 4.62
C TYR A 118 -13.47 -0.58 5.43
N THR A 119 -14.07 -0.29 6.57
CA THR A 119 -14.76 -1.22 7.47
C THR A 119 -13.97 -2.52 7.76
N PRO A 120 -12.66 -2.44 8.15
CA PRO A 120 -11.82 -3.63 8.31
C PRO A 120 -12.34 -4.60 9.37
N ALA A 121 -13.05 -4.12 10.41
CA ALA A 121 -13.62 -4.95 11.46
C ALA A 121 -14.96 -5.61 11.08
N SER A 122 -15.54 -5.32 9.90
CA SER A 122 -16.80 -5.95 9.48
C SER A 122 -16.63 -7.46 9.36
N THR A 123 -17.61 -8.19 9.90
CA THR A 123 -17.73 -9.65 9.72
C THR A 123 -18.81 -10.03 8.71
N THR A 124 -19.36 -9.05 7.99
CA THR A 124 -20.44 -9.24 7.02
C THR A 124 -19.98 -8.98 5.59
N TYR A 125 -19.18 -7.91 5.39
CA TYR A 125 -18.78 -7.45 4.06
C TYR A 125 -17.32 -7.74 3.79
N THR A 126 -16.97 -7.91 2.51
CA THR A 126 -15.58 -7.84 2.03
C THR A 126 -15.01 -6.43 2.30
N LYS A 127 -13.70 -6.30 2.41
CA LYS A 127 -13.05 -5.04 2.77
C LYS A 127 -12.59 -4.33 1.51
N ASN A 128 -13.27 -3.24 1.17
CA ASN A 128 -12.86 -2.38 0.08
C ASN A 128 -11.65 -1.54 0.48
N PHE A 129 -10.82 -1.21 -0.49
CA PHE A 129 -9.73 -0.26 -0.32
C PHE A 129 -9.56 0.61 -1.56
N THR A 130 -8.98 1.79 -1.35
CA THR A 130 -8.51 2.66 -2.42
C THR A 130 -7.12 3.16 -2.07
N ALA A 131 -6.26 3.35 -3.08
CA ALA A 131 -4.94 3.92 -2.89
C ALA A 131 -4.59 4.88 -4.02
N ARG A 132 -3.89 5.95 -3.67
CA ARG A 132 -3.24 6.84 -4.62
C ARG A 132 -1.81 7.10 -4.18
N PHE A 133 -0.87 6.90 -5.10
CA PHE A 133 0.55 7.11 -4.88
C PHE A 133 1.14 7.95 -5.99
N ALA A 134 2.07 8.83 -5.61
CA ALA A 134 2.99 9.46 -6.54
C ALA A 134 4.40 8.99 -6.21
N ASP A 135 5.18 8.65 -7.22
CA ASP A 135 6.57 8.25 -7.04
C ASP A 135 7.49 8.87 -8.11
N SER A 136 8.77 8.88 -7.76
CA SER A 136 9.87 9.18 -8.68
C SER A 136 10.42 7.86 -9.20
N GLY A 137 10.15 7.58 -10.46
CA GLY A 137 10.63 6.38 -11.13
C GLY A 137 12.14 6.40 -11.37
N TYR A 138 12.75 5.20 -11.46
CA TYR A 138 14.19 5.00 -11.60
C TYR A 138 14.83 5.70 -12.80
N ASN A 139 14.06 6.10 -13.79
CA ASN A 139 14.53 6.69 -15.05
C ASN A 139 14.00 8.12 -15.25
N ASP A 140 13.97 8.89 -14.15
CA ASP A 140 13.63 10.32 -14.10
C ASP A 140 12.23 10.64 -14.71
N TYR A 141 11.20 10.08 -14.09
CA TYR A 141 9.81 10.34 -14.42
C TYR A 141 8.92 10.27 -13.17
N VAL A 142 7.77 10.90 -13.23
CA VAL A 142 6.73 10.78 -12.22
C VAL A 142 5.69 9.76 -12.66
N GLU A 143 5.21 8.94 -11.71
CA GLU A 143 3.99 8.14 -11.86
C GLU A 143 2.94 8.56 -10.82
N ASP A 144 1.67 8.62 -11.23
CA ASP A 144 0.50 8.82 -10.36
C ASP A 144 -0.39 7.57 -10.47
N HIS A 145 -0.30 6.72 -9.46
CA HIS A 145 -0.98 5.44 -9.39
C HIS A 145 -2.32 5.55 -8.69
N HIS A 146 -3.34 4.96 -9.30
CA HIS A 146 -4.67 4.80 -8.71
C HIS A 146 -5.03 3.31 -8.66
N VAL A 147 -5.19 2.79 -7.45
CA VAL A 147 -5.55 1.40 -7.20
C VAL A 147 -6.81 1.34 -6.36
N ALA A 148 -7.76 0.50 -6.76
CA ALA A 148 -8.98 0.24 -6.00
C ALA A 148 -9.30 -1.26 -6.05
N GLY A 149 -9.78 -1.82 -4.95
CA GLY A 149 -10.09 -3.22 -4.90
C GLY A 149 -10.83 -3.64 -3.64
N TYR A 150 -10.98 -4.95 -3.52
CA TYR A 150 -11.49 -5.55 -2.29
C TYR A 150 -10.67 -6.78 -1.90
N ILE A 151 -10.54 -6.97 -0.60
CA ILE A 151 -10.03 -8.19 0.01
C ILE A 151 -11.23 -9.13 0.16
N ASN A 152 -11.18 -10.29 -0.51
CA ASN A 152 -12.28 -11.27 -0.55
C ASN A 152 -12.33 -12.10 0.75
N GLN A 153 -12.53 -11.42 1.85
CA GLN A 153 -12.56 -11.97 3.18
C GLN A 153 -13.65 -11.27 4.01
N THR A 154 -14.51 -12.04 4.69
CA THR A 154 -15.53 -11.50 5.59
C THR A 154 -15.08 -11.43 7.05
N LEU A 155 -13.98 -12.10 7.44
CA LEU A 155 -13.40 -11.96 8.78
C LEU A 155 -12.77 -10.56 8.96
N ALA A 156 -12.64 -10.13 10.19
CA ALA A 156 -11.97 -8.87 10.50
C ALA A 156 -10.50 -8.88 10.03
N ILE A 157 -10.00 -7.73 9.62
CA ILE A 157 -8.60 -7.51 9.22
C ILE A 157 -7.93 -6.64 10.30
N PRO A 158 -7.26 -7.24 11.30
CA PRO A 158 -6.59 -6.50 12.36
C PRO A 158 -5.18 -6.04 12.01
N GLU A 159 -4.60 -6.55 10.93
CA GLU A 159 -3.18 -6.35 10.62
C GLU A 159 -2.96 -6.05 9.13
N ILE A 160 -1.94 -5.22 8.85
CA ILE A 160 -1.50 -4.88 7.50
C ILE A 160 0.02 -4.72 7.46
N SER A 161 0.65 -5.20 6.39
CA SER A 161 2.09 -5.14 6.16
C SER A 161 2.42 -4.52 4.82
N PHE A 162 3.53 -3.80 4.79
CA PHE A 162 4.05 -3.08 3.63
C PHE A 162 5.51 -3.45 3.39
N LYS A 163 5.90 -3.60 2.12
CA LYS A 163 7.28 -3.85 1.71
C LYS A 163 7.51 -3.46 0.26
N PHE A 164 8.76 -3.29 -0.13
CA PHE A 164 9.13 -3.41 -1.53
C PHE A 164 9.17 -4.88 -1.95
N HIS A 165 8.99 -5.17 -3.23
CA HIS A 165 9.03 -6.56 -3.71
C HIS A 165 10.43 -7.17 -3.61
N SER A 166 11.46 -6.33 -3.61
CA SER A 166 12.87 -6.70 -3.49
C SER A 166 13.62 -5.66 -2.67
N GLY A 167 14.58 -6.09 -1.86
CA GLY A 167 15.36 -5.22 -0.98
C GLY A 167 14.60 -4.70 0.22
N ASN A 168 15.25 -3.87 1.01
CA ASN A 168 14.68 -3.24 2.21
C ASN A 168 14.00 -1.90 1.87
N ILE A 169 13.16 -1.44 2.79
CA ILE A 169 12.71 -0.05 2.87
C ILE A 169 13.82 0.69 3.62
N ASP A 170 14.57 1.52 2.92
CA ASP A 170 15.75 2.16 3.50
C ASP A 170 15.36 3.32 4.39
N ALA A 171 14.38 4.11 3.93
CA ALA A 171 13.82 5.24 4.68
C ALA A 171 12.33 5.40 4.39
N GLY A 172 11.69 6.27 5.18
CA GLY A 172 10.28 6.64 5.06
C GLY A 172 9.49 6.37 6.32
N THR A 173 8.30 6.95 6.39
CA THR A 173 7.41 6.80 7.54
C THR A 173 6.00 6.52 7.06
N ILE A 174 5.33 5.59 7.72
CA ILE A 174 3.90 5.31 7.53
C ILE A 174 3.16 5.73 8.78
N LYS A 175 2.13 6.56 8.63
CA LYS A 175 1.25 7.01 9.72
C LYS A 175 -0.14 6.43 9.52
N MET A 176 -0.67 5.78 10.55
CA MET A 176 -2.03 5.23 10.56
C MET A 176 -2.98 6.18 11.30
N PHE A 177 -4.13 6.44 10.68
CA PHE A 177 -5.20 7.28 11.21
C PHE A 177 -6.53 6.55 11.17
N GLY A 178 -7.38 6.78 12.18
CA GLY A 178 -8.80 6.52 12.12
C GLY A 178 -9.56 7.76 11.64
N VAL A 179 -10.63 7.58 10.87
CA VAL A 179 -11.45 8.66 10.32
C VAL A 179 -12.78 8.72 11.05
N THR A 180 -13.15 9.90 11.57
CA THR A 180 -14.42 10.18 12.28
C THR A 180 -15.35 11.09 11.49
#